data_9179a315f40179383f903abaa9678ce4
#
_entry.id   9179a315f40179383f903abaa9678ce4
#
_cell.length_a   1.000
_cell.length_b   1.000
_cell.length_c   1.000
_cell.angle_alpha   90.00
_cell.angle_beta   90.00
_cell.angle_gamma   90.00
#
_symmetry.space_group_name_H-M   'P 1'
#
loop_
_entity.id
_entity.type
_entity.pdbx_description
1 polymer ?
#
loop_
_entity_poly.entity_id
_entity_poly.type
_entity_poly.pdbx_seq_one_letter_code
_entity_poly.pdbx_strand_id
1 'polypeptide(L)'
;HTVTRRQRQMCIRDSFTTMSEAMTPEENFRFINSFLSRMEPAILENQGFIDKYIGDAIMALFSGDADNAVKAGISMLKRLNQYNQYRASSGDSPVRIGVGINTGLLMLGTVGGQNRMDGTVISDAVNLGARVESLTKNYGVSLLITEQTFSRLTQASNYAIRPIDTVKVKGKSQKVTVYEVFDVDPPVVKEGKLNTLQRFQQAIFLY
;
A
#
# COMPACT_ATOMS: atom_id res chain seq x y z
N HIS A 1 -3.42 28.58 -2.74
CA HIS A 1 -2.19 28.18 -3.45
C HIS A 1 -2.28 26.71 -3.80
N THR A 2 -2.34 26.43 -5.10
CA THR A 2 -2.37 25.06 -5.63
C THR A 2 -0.94 24.65 -5.98
N VAL A 3 -0.42 23.60 -5.39
CA VAL A 3 0.92 23.07 -5.70
C VAL A 3 0.76 21.76 -6.44
N THR A 4 1.19 21.72 -7.70
CA THR A 4 1.26 20.49 -8.49
C THR A 4 2.64 19.86 -8.29
N ARG A 5 2.71 18.69 -7.68
CA ARG A 5 3.95 17.92 -7.51
C ARG A 5 3.73 16.46 -7.89
N ARG A 6 4.78 15.81 -8.42
CA ARG A 6 4.80 14.36 -8.55
C ARG A 6 4.97 13.76 -7.16
N GLN A 7 3.99 13.01 -6.71
CA GLN A 7 4.02 12.35 -5.41
C GLN A 7 3.66 10.88 -5.55
N ARG A 8 4.05 10.09 -4.57
CA ARG A 8 3.74 8.68 -4.46
C ARG A 8 2.69 8.52 -3.40
N GLN A 9 1.70 7.72 -3.70
CA GLN A 9 0.61 7.45 -2.81
C GLN A 9 0.65 6.00 -2.40
N MET A 10 0.46 5.78 -1.13
CA MET A 10 0.24 4.50 -0.52
C MET A 10 -1.19 4.45 0.00
N CYS A 11 -1.94 3.44 -0.43
CA CYS A 11 -3.22 3.08 0.17
C CYS A 11 -3.05 1.75 0.88
N ILE A 12 -3.61 1.66 2.08
CA ILE A 12 -3.54 0.48 2.93
C ILE A 12 -4.95 0.18 3.37
N ARG A 13 -5.39 -1.04 3.16
CA ARG A 13 -6.71 -1.51 3.56
C ARG A 13 -6.61 -2.91 4.12
N ASP A 14 -7.50 -3.26 5.04
CA ASP A 14 -7.41 -4.51 5.76
C ASP A 14 -8.69 -5.36 5.71
N SER A 15 -8.51 -6.60 6.20
CA SER A 15 -9.56 -7.54 6.62
C SER A 15 -10.31 -7.09 7.90
N PHE A 16 -10.28 -5.79 8.23
CA PHE A 16 -10.91 -5.20 9.41
C PHE A 16 -12.40 -5.47 9.50
N THR A 17 -13.10 -5.47 8.38
CA THR A 17 -14.57 -5.62 8.35
C THR A 17 -15.01 -6.89 9.08
N THR A 18 -14.37 -8.01 8.83
CA THR A 18 -14.72 -9.30 9.47
C THR A 18 -14.39 -9.32 10.96
N MET A 19 -13.32 -8.62 11.38
CA MET A 19 -12.91 -8.56 12.77
C MET A 19 -13.76 -7.58 13.57
N SER A 20 -14.13 -6.45 12.97
CA SER A 20 -14.95 -5.41 13.61
C SER A 20 -16.40 -5.84 13.83
N GLU A 21 -16.91 -6.77 13.02
CA GLU A 21 -18.26 -7.33 13.20
C GLU A 21 -18.44 -8.05 14.54
N ALA A 22 -17.33 -8.58 15.10
CA ALA A 22 -17.33 -9.28 16.39
C ALA A 22 -16.97 -8.37 17.58
N MET A 23 -16.69 -7.07 17.35
CA MET A 23 -16.25 -6.12 18.37
C MET A 23 -17.34 -5.11 18.73
N THR A 24 -17.34 -4.68 19.98
CA THR A 24 -18.10 -3.48 20.36
C THR A 24 -17.49 -2.24 19.69
N PRO A 25 -18.25 -1.14 19.52
CA PRO A 25 -17.71 0.10 18.95
C PRO A 25 -16.45 0.59 19.68
N GLU A 26 -16.42 0.46 20.99
CA GLU A 26 -15.27 0.89 21.81
C GLU A 26 -14.03 0.02 21.61
N GLU A 27 -14.21 -1.30 21.53
CA GLU A 27 -13.13 -2.24 21.21
C GLU A 27 -12.59 -1.99 19.81
N ASN A 28 -13.46 -1.73 18.84
CA ASN A 28 -13.07 -1.41 17.47
C ASN A 28 -12.25 -0.12 17.41
N PHE A 29 -12.65 0.95 18.11
CA PHE A 29 -11.84 2.17 18.20
C PHE A 29 -10.46 1.93 18.82
N ARG A 30 -10.38 1.18 19.91
CA ARG A 30 -9.10 0.84 20.53
C ARG A 30 -8.21 0.02 19.60
N PHE A 31 -8.79 -0.94 18.90
CA PHE A 31 -8.08 -1.77 17.95
C PHE A 31 -7.53 -0.96 16.77
N ILE A 32 -8.37 -0.13 16.11
CA ILE A 32 -7.95 0.75 15.01
C ILE A 32 -6.82 1.67 15.47
N ASN A 33 -6.96 2.38 16.57
CA ASN A 33 -5.95 3.28 17.07
C ASN A 33 -4.64 2.55 17.43
N SER A 34 -4.73 1.36 18.02
CA SER A 34 -3.58 0.51 18.31
C SER A 34 -2.85 0.04 17.06
N PHE A 35 -3.57 -0.26 16.00
CA PHE A 35 -3.00 -0.62 14.70
C PHE A 35 -2.35 0.59 14.04
N LEU A 36 -3.08 1.71 13.90
CA LEU A 36 -2.59 2.92 13.23
C LEU A 36 -1.32 3.47 13.89
N SER A 37 -1.26 3.51 15.22
CA SER A 37 -0.08 3.98 15.96
C SER A 37 1.19 3.14 15.72
N ARG A 38 1.02 1.88 15.30
CA ARG A 38 2.15 1.01 14.93
C ARG A 38 2.58 1.18 13.48
N MET A 39 1.65 1.57 12.60
CA MET A 39 1.92 1.74 11.17
C MET A 39 2.48 3.12 10.84
N GLU A 40 2.02 4.15 11.53
CA GLU A 40 2.43 5.55 11.32
C GLU A 40 3.95 5.76 11.32
N PRO A 41 4.74 5.23 12.28
CA PRO A 41 6.19 5.45 12.29
C PRO A 41 6.88 4.92 11.02
N ALA A 42 6.38 3.82 10.41
CA ALA A 42 6.96 3.30 9.19
C ALA A 42 6.82 4.27 8.01
N ILE A 43 5.77 5.09 7.99
CA ILE A 43 5.54 6.12 6.97
C ILE A 43 6.46 7.32 7.24
N LEU A 44 6.49 7.82 8.48
CA LEU A 44 7.25 9.02 8.86
C LEU A 44 8.77 8.80 8.74
N GLU A 45 9.29 7.67 9.21
CA GLU A 45 10.70 7.29 9.12
C GLU A 45 11.21 7.21 7.67
N ASN A 46 10.31 6.94 6.72
CA ASN A 46 10.61 6.90 5.29
C ASN A 46 10.19 8.17 4.55
N GLN A 47 10.16 9.32 5.25
CA GLN A 47 9.89 10.65 4.68
C GLN A 47 8.50 10.76 4.01
N GLY A 48 7.55 9.94 4.42
CA GLY A 48 6.15 10.06 4.07
C GLY A 48 5.39 10.93 5.08
N PHE A 49 4.23 11.38 4.69
CA PHE A 49 3.26 11.98 5.61
C PHE A 49 1.87 11.39 5.38
N ILE A 50 1.09 11.31 6.44
CA ILE A 50 -0.29 10.82 6.36
C ILE A 50 -1.18 11.98 5.95
N ASP A 51 -1.86 11.84 4.82
CA ASP A 51 -2.84 12.82 4.35
C ASP A 51 -4.15 12.67 5.14
N LYS A 52 -4.65 11.44 5.22
CA LYS A 52 -5.86 11.14 6.00
C LYS A 52 -5.99 9.66 6.33
N TYR A 53 -6.83 9.40 7.31
CA TYR A 53 -7.38 8.09 7.59
C TYR A 53 -8.78 7.98 6.97
N ILE A 54 -9.07 6.89 6.30
CA ILE A 54 -10.35 6.60 5.65
C ILE A 54 -10.88 5.30 6.25
N GLY A 55 -11.59 5.41 7.38
CA GLY A 55 -11.93 4.24 8.19
C GLY A 55 -10.67 3.58 8.74
N ASP A 56 -10.47 2.33 8.37
CA ASP A 56 -9.29 1.50 8.67
C ASP A 56 -8.11 1.73 7.72
N ALA A 57 -8.31 2.49 6.65
CA ALA A 57 -7.29 2.73 5.64
C ALA A 57 -6.44 3.97 5.94
N ILE A 58 -5.16 3.89 5.59
CA ILE A 58 -4.22 5.02 5.66
C ILE A 58 -3.91 5.49 4.23
N MET A 59 -4.10 6.76 3.98
CA MET A 59 -3.62 7.42 2.78
C MET A 59 -2.37 8.23 3.12
N ALA A 60 -1.23 7.82 2.59
CA ALA A 60 0.05 8.47 2.80
C ALA A 60 0.65 8.97 1.48
N LEU A 61 1.40 10.05 1.56
CA LEU A 61 2.05 10.71 0.43
C LEU A 61 3.55 10.82 0.67
N PHE A 62 4.32 10.69 -0.41
CA PHE A 62 5.79 10.75 -0.37
C PHE A 62 6.27 11.73 -1.45
N SER A 63 6.98 12.76 -1.05
CA SER A 63 7.53 13.78 -1.95
C SER A 63 8.93 13.45 -2.48
N GLY A 64 9.63 12.53 -1.80
CA GLY A 64 10.99 12.08 -2.12
C GLY A 64 11.06 11.04 -3.25
N ASP A 65 11.99 10.09 -3.16
CA ASP A 65 12.18 9.01 -4.12
C ASP A 65 11.07 7.95 -4.04
N ALA A 66 10.87 7.20 -5.12
CA ALA A 66 9.92 6.09 -5.14
C ALA A 66 10.30 5.01 -4.12
N ASP A 67 11.59 4.86 -3.89
CA ASP A 67 12.15 3.94 -2.90
C ASP A 67 11.62 4.22 -1.48
N ASN A 68 11.38 5.48 -1.12
CA ASN A 68 10.85 5.83 0.20
C ASN A 68 9.47 5.22 0.45
N ALA A 69 8.58 5.26 -0.55
CA ALA A 69 7.26 4.66 -0.44
C ALA A 69 7.34 3.12 -0.35
N VAL A 70 8.24 2.50 -1.13
CA VAL A 70 8.43 1.04 -1.09
C VAL A 70 9.05 0.61 0.24
N LYS A 71 10.05 1.32 0.74
CA LYS A 71 10.64 1.08 2.08
C LYS A 71 9.61 1.22 3.19
N ALA A 72 8.75 2.23 3.11
CA ALA A 72 7.65 2.40 4.05
C ALA A 72 6.70 1.19 4.05
N GLY A 73 6.28 0.72 2.86
CA GLY A 73 5.44 -0.48 2.72
C GLY A 73 6.08 -1.73 3.31
N ILE A 74 7.35 -1.97 3.02
CA ILE A 74 8.14 -3.07 3.60
C ILE A 74 8.23 -2.93 5.13
N SER A 75 8.52 -1.72 5.63
CA SER A 75 8.60 -1.45 7.07
C SER A 75 7.27 -1.70 7.78
N MET A 76 6.16 -1.29 7.18
CA MET A 76 4.82 -1.54 7.71
C MET A 76 4.53 -3.04 7.82
N LEU A 77 4.82 -3.82 6.78
CA LEU A 77 4.61 -5.27 6.80
C LEU A 77 5.49 -5.97 7.83
N LYS A 78 6.73 -5.51 8.04
CA LYS A 78 7.59 -6.01 9.12
C LYS A 78 7.00 -5.74 10.50
N ARG A 79 6.52 -4.51 10.74
CA ARG A 79 5.85 -4.12 12.00
C ARG A 79 4.55 -4.91 12.20
N LEU A 80 3.81 -5.15 11.13
CA LEU A 80 2.61 -5.98 11.16
C LEU A 80 2.92 -7.43 11.57
N ASN A 81 4.00 -8.01 11.04
CA ASN A 81 4.42 -9.36 11.43
C ASN A 81 4.76 -9.42 12.94
N GLN A 82 5.45 -8.42 13.48
CA GLN A 82 5.73 -8.32 14.92
C GLN A 82 4.43 -8.17 15.73
N TYR A 83 3.52 -7.33 15.26
CA TYR A 83 2.21 -7.15 15.89
C TYR A 83 1.40 -8.45 15.90
N ASN A 84 1.41 -9.20 14.80
CA ASN A 84 0.72 -10.48 14.70
C ASN A 84 1.33 -11.56 15.62
N GLN A 85 2.64 -11.53 15.84
CA GLN A 85 3.27 -12.41 16.84
C GLN A 85 2.76 -12.10 18.26
N TYR A 86 2.65 -10.81 18.59
CA TYR A 86 2.07 -10.40 19.87
C TYR A 86 0.59 -10.82 19.98
N ARG A 87 -0.22 -10.62 18.94
CA ARG A 87 -1.62 -11.05 18.89
C ARG A 87 -1.77 -12.56 19.08
N ALA A 88 -0.94 -13.33 18.39
CA ALA A 88 -0.95 -14.79 18.52
C ALA A 88 -0.67 -15.26 19.96
N SER A 89 0.22 -14.59 20.69
CA SER A 89 0.48 -14.90 22.12
C SER A 89 -0.72 -14.59 23.03
N SER A 90 -1.62 -13.72 22.58
CA SER A 90 -2.87 -13.38 23.28
C SER A 90 -4.08 -14.21 22.79
N GLY A 91 -3.89 -15.13 21.85
CA GLY A 91 -4.97 -15.93 21.27
C GLY A 91 -5.80 -15.21 20.21
N ASP A 92 -5.36 -14.03 19.77
CA ASP A 92 -6.06 -13.22 18.80
C ASP A 92 -5.74 -13.61 17.35
N SER A 93 -6.70 -13.47 16.45
CA SER A 93 -6.51 -13.67 15.00
C SER A 93 -5.52 -12.67 14.40
N PRO A 94 -4.69 -13.10 13.44
CA PRO A 94 -3.75 -12.20 12.77
C PRO A 94 -4.45 -11.19 11.90
N VAL A 95 -3.91 -9.97 11.87
CA VAL A 95 -4.31 -8.88 10.97
C VAL A 95 -3.60 -9.04 9.64
N ARG A 96 -4.29 -8.77 8.54
CA ARG A 96 -3.71 -8.73 7.19
C ARG A 96 -3.98 -7.37 6.57
N ILE A 97 -3.00 -6.82 5.86
CA ILE A 97 -3.15 -5.57 5.11
C ILE A 97 -2.73 -5.76 3.67
N GLY A 98 -3.38 -5.00 2.78
CA GLY A 98 -2.93 -4.76 1.43
C GLY A 98 -2.29 -3.38 1.33
N VAL A 99 -1.17 -3.28 0.64
CA VAL A 99 -0.48 -2.02 0.38
C VAL A 99 -0.39 -1.81 -1.12
N GLY A 100 -0.97 -0.70 -1.61
CA GLY A 100 -0.89 -0.30 -3.02
C GLY A 100 -0.10 1.00 -3.18
N ILE A 101 0.94 1.01 -4.01
CA ILE A 101 1.76 2.20 -4.25
C ILE A 101 1.68 2.61 -5.73
N ASN A 102 1.35 3.86 -5.95
CA ASN A 102 1.35 4.45 -7.28
C ASN A 102 2.11 5.78 -7.30
N THR A 103 2.80 6.07 -8.40
CA THR A 103 3.48 7.34 -8.63
C THR A 103 2.76 8.11 -9.73
N GLY A 104 2.39 9.35 -9.46
CA GLY A 104 1.70 10.18 -10.43
C GLY A 104 1.72 11.65 -10.06
N LEU A 105 1.17 12.46 -10.94
CA LEU A 105 0.91 13.88 -10.66
C LEU A 105 -0.30 13.96 -9.74
N LEU A 106 -0.19 14.74 -8.69
CA LEU A 106 -1.31 15.08 -7.85
C LEU A 106 -1.32 16.57 -7.52
N MET A 107 -2.52 17.03 -7.25
CA MET A 107 -2.78 18.43 -6.91
C MET A 107 -3.21 18.47 -5.45
N LEU A 108 -2.43 19.18 -4.65
CA LEU A 108 -2.78 19.49 -3.26
C LEU A 108 -3.53 20.83 -3.28
N GLY A 109 -4.70 20.87 -2.72
CA GLY A 109 -5.52 22.06 -2.63
C GLY A 109 -6.53 21.98 -1.51
N THR A 110 -7.16 23.10 -1.21
CA THR A 110 -8.31 23.16 -0.31
C THR A 110 -9.59 23.09 -1.11
N VAL A 111 -10.50 22.21 -0.72
CA VAL A 111 -11.85 22.09 -1.29
C VAL A 111 -12.85 22.34 -0.18
N GLY A 112 -13.83 23.19 -0.44
CA GLY A 112 -14.88 23.44 0.53
C GLY A 112 -15.64 24.74 0.24
N GLY A 113 -16.74 24.93 0.98
CA GLY A 113 -17.51 26.17 1.00
C GLY A 113 -17.00 27.16 2.05
N GLN A 114 -17.71 28.29 2.20
CA GLN A 114 -17.29 29.38 3.11
C GLN A 114 -17.16 28.94 4.60
N ASN A 115 -17.89 27.89 5.01
CA ASN A 115 -17.93 27.46 6.42
C ASN A 115 -17.07 26.23 6.73
N ARG A 116 -16.52 25.55 5.70
CA ARG A 116 -15.66 24.39 5.88
C ARG A 116 -14.73 24.23 4.69
N MET A 117 -13.44 24.26 4.96
CA MET A 117 -12.38 23.95 3.99
C MET A 117 -11.59 22.75 4.47
N ASP A 118 -11.53 21.72 3.65
CA ASP A 118 -10.69 20.54 3.90
C ASP A 118 -9.52 20.54 2.90
N GLY A 119 -8.32 20.40 3.41
CA GLY A 119 -7.15 20.10 2.59
C GLY A 119 -7.36 18.73 1.93
N THR A 120 -7.29 18.66 0.61
CA THR A 120 -7.49 17.39 -0.08
C THR A 120 -6.54 17.25 -1.25
N VAL A 121 -6.30 15.99 -1.58
CA VAL A 121 -5.54 15.61 -2.76
C VAL A 121 -6.52 15.16 -3.83
N ILE A 122 -6.54 15.85 -4.94
CA ILE A 122 -7.33 15.46 -6.10
C ILE A 122 -6.38 14.94 -7.16
N SER A 123 -6.51 13.66 -7.51
CA SER A 123 -5.74 13.08 -8.61
C SER A 123 -6.26 11.69 -8.99
N ASP A 124 -6.21 11.40 -10.27
CA ASP A 124 -6.35 10.02 -10.78
C ASP A 124 -5.30 9.07 -10.22
N ALA A 125 -4.13 9.61 -9.85
CA ALA A 125 -3.06 8.82 -9.25
C ALA A 125 -3.47 8.26 -7.87
N VAL A 126 -4.25 9.03 -7.10
CA VAL A 126 -4.82 8.61 -5.81
C VAL A 126 -5.76 7.43 -5.99
N ASN A 127 -6.71 7.57 -6.92
CA ASN A 127 -7.67 6.51 -7.22
C ASN A 127 -6.98 5.23 -7.74
N LEU A 128 -5.89 5.39 -8.50
CA LEU A 128 -5.13 4.24 -8.97
C LEU A 128 -4.42 3.52 -7.82
N GLY A 129 -3.82 4.25 -6.87
CA GLY A 129 -3.20 3.66 -5.68
C GLY A 129 -4.19 2.81 -4.87
N ALA A 130 -5.39 3.31 -4.63
CA ALA A 130 -6.45 2.58 -3.91
C ALA A 130 -6.92 1.33 -4.67
N ARG A 131 -6.96 1.38 -6.00
CA ARG A 131 -7.32 0.22 -6.82
C ARG A 131 -6.23 -0.84 -6.83
N VAL A 132 -4.97 -0.42 -6.90
CA VAL A 132 -3.82 -1.33 -6.81
C VAL A 132 -3.78 -2.01 -5.45
N GLU A 133 -4.08 -1.28 -4.38
CA GLU A 133 -4.24 -1.86 -3.05
C GLU A 133 -5.31 -2.96 -3.05
N SER A 134 -6.50 -2.69 -3.59
CA SER A 134 -7.58 -3.68 -3.63
C SER A 134 -7.23 -4.95 -4.43
N LEU A 135 -6.32 -4.86 -5.40
CA LEU A 135 -5.82 -6.01 -6.15
C LEU A 135 -4.96 -6.95 -5.30
N THR A 136 -4.37 -6.48 -4.21
CA THR A 136 -3.57 -7.31 -3.30
C THR A 136 -4.36 -8.53 -2.82
N LYS A 137 -5.65 -8.33 -2.51
CA LYS A 137 -6.57 -9.40 -2.10
C LYS A 137 -6.80 -10.42 -3.22
N ASN A 138 -6.97 -9.95 -4.46
CA ASN A 138 -7.24 -10.83 -5.60
C ASN A 138 -6.05 -11.71 -5.94
N TYR A 139 -4.83 -11.18 -5.83
CA TYR A 139 -3.58 -11.91 -6.11
C TYR A 139 -3.01 -12.62 -4.88
N GLY A 140 -3.59 -12.44 -3.69
CA GLY A 140 -3.09 -13.04 -2.46
C GLY A 140 -1.71 -12.53 -2.05
N VAL A 141 -1.40 -11.26 -2.32
CA VAL A 141 -0.12 -10.61 -2.04
C VAL A 141 -0.31 -9.42 -1.11
N SER A 142 0.74 -8.99 -0.41
CA SER A 142 0.63 -7.91 0.58
C SER A 142 1.03 -6.53 0.07
N LEU A 143 1.90 -6.44 -0.94
CA LEU A 143 2.40 -5.17 -1.45
C LEU A 143 2.47 -5.19 -2.97
N LEU A 144 1.72 -4.29 -3.59
CA LEU A 144 1.73 -4.05 -5.04
C LEU A 144 2.18 -2.62 -5.36
N ILE A 145 2.97 -2.50 -6.41
CA ILE A 145 3.37 -1.22 -6.98
C ILE A 145 3.00 -1.17 -8.45
N THR A 146 2.74 0.01 -8.99
CA THR A 146 2.51 0.21 -10.42
C THR A 146 3.82 0.30 -11.20
N GLU A 147 3.76 0.09 -12.52
CA GLU A 147 4.87 0.33 -13.44
C GLU A 147 5.42 1.76 -13.30
N GLN A 148 4.56 2.76 -13.07
CA GLN A 148 4.97 4.14 -12.84
C GLN A 148 5.82 4.31 -11.58
N THR A 149 5.58 3.48 -10.57
CA THR A 149 6.42 3.44 -9.37
C THR A 149 7.70 2.66 -9.65
N PHE A 150 7.58 1.48 -10.24
CA PHE A 150 8.71 0.60 -10.56
C PHE A 150 9.77 1.32 -11.41
N SER A 151 9.36 2.01 -12.48
CA SER A 151 10.27 2.74 -13.39
C SER A 151 11.00 3.92 -12.73
N ARG A 152 10.62 4.31 -11.52
CA ARG A 152 11.23 5.40 -10.75
C ARG A 152 12.00 4.94 -9.51
N LEU A 153 12.12 3.64 -9.33
CA LEU A 153 12.99 3.09 -8.29
C LEU A 153 14.44 3.36 -8.69
N THR A 154 15.20 3.93 -7.77
CA THR A 154 16.65 4.14 -7.96
C THR A 154 17.46 2.93 -7.54
N GLN A 155 16.89 2.06 -6.70
CA GLN A 155 17.52 0.89 -6.11
C GLN A 155 16.67 -0.38 -6.34
N ALA A 156 16.08 -0.54 -7.54
CA ALA A 156 15.20 -1.66 -7.84
C ALA A 156 15.82 -3.04 -7.56
N SER A 157 17.14 -3.20 -7.76
CA SER A 157 17.89 -4.43 -7.47
C SER A 157 17.97 -4.81 -5.99
N ASN A 158 17.69 -3.87 -5.09
CA ASN A 158 17.69 -4.12 -3.64
C ASN A 158 16.38 -4.75 -3.14
N TYR A 159 15.38 -4.86 -4.00
CA TYR A 159 14.07 -5.39 -3.66
C TYR A 159 13.78 -6.70 -4.39
N ALA A 160 13.06 -7.58 -3.72
CA ALA A 160 12.49 -8.76 -4.35
C ALA A 160 11.18 -8.35 -5.06
N ILE A 161 11.25 -8.13 -6.37
CA ILE A 161 10.13 -7.64 -7.18
C ILE A 161 9.88 -8.58 -8.36
N ARG A 162 8.58 -8.80 -8.66
CA ARG A 162 8.15 -9.52 -9.87
C ARG A 162 6.90 -8.88 -10.49
N PRO A 163 6.73 -8.91 -11.82
CA PRO A 163 5.47 -8.55 -12.45
C PRO A 163 4.39 -9.57 -12.05
N ILE A 164 3.16 -9.10 -11.84
CA ILE A 164 2.03 -9.98 -11.51
C ILE A 164 1.04 -10.03 -12.65
N ASP A 165 0.67 -8.87 -13.20
CA ASP A 165 -0.35 -8.79 -14.24
C ASP A 165 -0.33 -7.42 -14.92
N THR A 166 -1.00 -7.33 -16.07
CA THR A 166 -1.28 -6.07 -16.77
C THR A 166 -2.78 -5.85 -16.81
N VAL A 167 -3.29 -5.06 -15.89
CA VAL A 167 -4.72 -4.90 -15.63
C VAL A 167 -5.28 -3.65 -16.29
N LYS A 168 -6.52 -3.76 -16.79
CA LYS A 168 -7.32 -2.60 -17.19
C LYS A 168 -8.04 -2.05 -15.95
N VAL A 169 -7.59 -0.92 -15.47
CA VAL A 169 -8.18 -0.30 -14.28
C VAL A 169 -9.44 0.46 -14.67
N LYS A 170 -10.56 0.18 -13.96
CA LYS A 170 -11.87 0.81 -14.22
C LYS A 170 -11.73 2.35 -14.27
N GLY A 171 -12.17 2.98 -15.36
CA GLY A 171 -12.08 4.42 -15.57
C GLY A 171 -10.77 4.91 -16.20
N LYS A 172 -9.87 3.99 -16.62
CA LYS A 172 -8.74 4.31 -17.49
C LYS A 172 -8.80 3.50 -18.78
N SER A 173 -8.46 4.13 -19.89
CA SER A 173 -8.35 3.47 -21.21
C SER A 173 -7.06 2.65 -21.33
N GLN A 174 -6.02 3.01 -20.58
CA GLN A 174 -4.72 2.35 -20.62
C GLN A 174 -4.64 1.22 -19.60
N LYS A 175 -3.98 0.14 -20.01
CA LYS A 175 -3.57 -0.96 -19.15
C LYS A 175 -2.44 -0.48 -18.22
N VAL A 176 -2.37 -1.03 -17.02
CA VAL A 176 -1.34 -0.74 -16.02
C VAL A 176 -0.72 -2.06 -15.58
N THR A 177 0.59 -2.20 -15.74
CA THR A 177 1.32 -3.35 -15.19
C THR A 177 1.52 -3.15 -13.70
N VAL A 178 1.24 -4.18 -12.92
CA VAL A 178 1.42 -4.21 -11.47
C VAL A 178 2.49 -5.23 -11.09
N TYR A 179 3.29 -4.85 -10.10
CA TYR A 179 4.42 -5.62 -9.60
C TYR A 179 4.22 -5.92 -8.12
N GLU A 180 4.50 -7.14 -7.72
CA GLU A 180 4.59 -7.52 -6.32
C GLU A 180 5.98 -7.20 -5.76
N VAL A 181 6.02 -6.64 -4.55
CA VAL A 181 7.22 -6.52 -3.72
C VAL A 181 7.08 -7.53 -2.59
N PHE A 182 7.94 -8.56 -2.57
CA PHE A 182 7.81 -9.71 -1.68
C PHE A 182 8.98 -9.87 -0.70
N ASP A 183 9.60 -8.75 -0.32
CA ASP A 183 10.73 -8.72 0.62
C ASP A 183 10.41 -9.28 1.99
N VAL A 184 9.15 -9.19 2.42
CA VAL A 184 8.66 -9.56 3.75
C VAL A 184 8.01 -10.93 3.80
N ASP A 185 7.99 -11.63 2.68
CA ASP A 185 7.47 -13.00 2.62
C ASP A 185 8.29 -13.93 3.51
N PRO A 186 7.68 -14.99 4.03
CA PRO A 186 8.41 -16.04 4.73
C PRO A 186 9.58 -16.56 3.88
N PRO A 187 10.75 -16.87 4.47
CA PRO A 187 11.96 -17.23 3.72
C PRO A 187 11.74 -18.31 2.66
N VAL A 188 11.01 -19.37 2.99
CA VAL A 188 10.70 -20.46 2.05
C VAL A 188 9.87 -19.98 0.86
N VAL A 189 8.88 -19.11 1.09
CA VAL A 189 8.03 -18.54 0.03
C VAL A 189 8.84 -17.59 -0.86
N LYS A 190 9.64 -16.73 -0.24
CA LYS A 190 10.52 -15.78 -0.95
C LYS A 190 11.50 -16.52 -1.84
N GLU A 191 12.17 -17.55 -1.33
CA GLU A 191 13.11 -18.38 -2.09
C GLU A 191 12.39 -19.08 -3.26
N GLY A 192 11.23 -19.67 -3.03
CA GLY A 192 10.42 -20.29 -4.08
C GLY A 192 10.06 -19.31 -5.21
N LYS A 193 9.67 -18.07 -4.85
CA LYS A 193 9.38 -17.00 -5.81
C LYS A 193 10.62 -16.59 -6.61
N LEU A 194 11.79 -16.47 -5.96
CA LEU A 194 13.05 -16.14 -6.62
C LEU A 194 13.49 -17.25 -7.59
N ASN A 195 13.42 -18.51 -7.19
CA ASN A 195 13.81 -19.66 -8.00
C ASN A 195 12.90 -19.85 -9.23
N THR A 196 11.65 -19.40 -9.16
CA THR A 196 10.68 -19.50 -10.26
C THR A 196 10.52 -18.21 -11.06
N LEU A 197 11.21 -17.13 -10.69
CA LEU A 197 10.99 -15.77 -11.21
C LEU A 197 11.03 -15.70 -12.73
N GLN A 198 12.06 -16.27 -13.36
CA GLN A 198 12.24 -16.24 -14.82
C GLN A 198 11.09 -16.96 -15.55
N ARG A 199 10.70 -18.14 -15.07
CA ARG A 199 9.59 -18.92 -15.66
C ARG A 199 8.26 -18.19 -15.49
N PHE A 200 8.05 -17.58 -14.33
CA PHE A 200 6.84 -16.79 -14.04
C PHE A 200 6.74 -15.58 -14.96
N GLN A 201 7.85 -14.84 -15.18
CA GLN A 201 7.88 -13.70 -16.09
C GLN A 201 7.59 -14.11 -17.53
N GLN A 202 8.15 -15.23 -18.00
CA GLN A 202 7.84 -15.77 -19.33
C GLN A 202 6.35 -16.13 -19.48
N ALA A 203 5.76 -16.74 -18.46
CA ALA A 203 4.33 -17.09 -18.49
C ALA A 203 3.43 -15.84 -18.58
N ILE A 204 3.72 -14.80 -17.78
CA ILE A 204 2.98 -13.52 -17.82
C ILE A 204 3.11 -12.84 -19.19
N PHE A 205 4.26 -12.92 -19.83
CA PHE A 205 4.48 -12.31 -21.15
C PHE A 205 3.70 -13.00 -22.27
N LEU A 206 3.39 -14.30 -22.12
CA LEU A 206 2.64 -15.08 -23.10
C LEU A 206 1.12 -14.99 -22.93
N TYR A 207 0.63 -14.37 -21.86
CA TYR A 207 -0.78 -14.20 -21.53
C TYR A 207 -1.27 -12.79 -21.84
#